data_3bf83a04efb8b8e45ece0cb2a510f3b7
#
_entry.id   3bf83a04efb8b8e45ece0cb2a510f3b7
#
_cell.length_a   1.000
_cell.length_b   1.000
_cell.length_c   1.000
_cell.angle_alpha   90.00
_cell.angle_beta   90.00
_cell.angle_gamma   90.00
#
_symmetry.space_group_name_H-M   'P 1'
#
loop_
_entity.id
_entity.type
_entity.pdbx_description
1 polymer ?
#
loop_
_entity_poly.entity_id
_entity_poly.type
_entity_poly.pdbx_seq_one_letter_code
_entity_poly.pdbx_strand_id
1 'polypeptide(L)'
;MLHVLRKRCFQRKGNMSSLLHVVGRSMSAARVWRPVCPILQRLSQQRATPHLSPFSSAMPMQSSHRQPHMNEVQEVKWLHPGDGRVEDMIAMNKHGIWRHCGYFTMHLEQPFEPQQYLQAVTHLHNKVQLLRTCFRPRDKEWWLCEMPIPSIDFQVVEGSDPLKETQSLINIPTNLTDGPLWRVRLLSSTPEALPPRPEINKKFPFRNTVIFECQHAAIDGADIMMIIGWFHKIIDDMLSGKPIDDSQLGQLADHSHTSEITQQIKSALENDPERLSSLLKLKKQEPATSVLIEAFGAPEPSQAQTKYLENVFLNISDVDKFHAKCQSENISFNAGFTSIINTALVEVVREAGLTRDAYNIRSRVPIDMRRYMKGYSKTCFLGFHGAPMYQSISTPYNVKDHFWMYAKQYHIQFQNNVKKKSFIEDMIIERMLRPADFSPEKFFANPQPITRDYLFTNMVTHLFRIYGVGKHVQLTDLKSYVNIHALNVTFICALLKICEEVRFDVWYSSRGLTRNTAQNIVDKTVSVFSEICENI
;
A
#
# COMPACT_ATOMS: atom_id res chain seq x y z
N MET A 1 10.78 17.41 53.88
CA MET A 1 10.44 18.83 54.08
C MET A 1 9.39 19.14 53.06
N LEU A 2 8.14 18.90 53.33
CA LEU A 2 7.18 19.65 54.09
C LEU A 2 6.88 21.03 53.50
N HIS A 3 5.65 21.08 53.03
CA HIS A 3 4.61 22.05 53.27
C HIS A 3 4.55 23.21 52.24
N VAL A 4 3.47 23.59 51.74
CA VAL A 4 2.08 23.90 52.07
C VAL A 4 1.62 25.08 51.22
N LEU A 5 0.42 25.07 50.70
CA LEU A 5 -0.73 25.99 50.74
C LEU A 5 -1.56 25.84 49.48
N ARG A 6 -2.71 25.25 49.46
CA ARG A 6 -4.08 25.50 50.00
C ARG A 6 -4.74 26.84 49.60
N LYS A 7 -5.87 26.64 48.90
CA LYS A 7 -7.21 27.25 48.99
C LYS A 7 -7.51 28.63 48.40
N ARG A 8 -8.58 28.66 47.57
CA ARG A 8 -9.92 29.30 47.78
C ARG A 8 -10.76 29.11 46.52
N CYS A 9 -11.83 28.42 46.48
CA CYS A 9 -13.23 28.57 46.86
C CYS A 9 -13.83 29.97 46.70
N PHE A 10 -14.91 30.08 45.85
CA PHE A 10 -16.26 30.53 46.20
C PHE A 10 -17.16 30.44 44.98
N GLN A 11 -18.14 29.65 44.99
CA GLN A 11 -19.59 29.71 45.02
C GLN A 11 -20.25 30.97 44.45
N ARG A 12 -21.19 30.78 43.51
CA ARG A 12 -22.55 31.33 43.64
C ARG A 12 -23.56 30.51 42.84
N LYS A 13 -24.66 30.25 43.50
CA LYS A 13 -25.92 29.60 43.15
C LYS A 13 -26.81 30.54 42.33
N GLY A 14 -27.80 29.95 41.66
CA GLY A 14 -29.01 30.66 41.21
C GLY A 14 -29.75 29.85 40.15
N ASN A 15 -30.59 29.14 40.48
CA ASN A 15 -31.96 28.68 40.44
C ASN A 15 -32.78 28.97 39.16
N MET A 16 -33.40 27.88 38.74
CA MET A 16 -34.82 27.54 38.46
C MET A 16 -35.43 27.86 37.10
N SER A 17 -35.83 26.74 36.51
CA SER A 17 -37.17 26.37 35.97
C SER A 17 -37.70 27.10 34.73
N SER A 18 -37.98 26.35 33.69
CA SER A 18 -39.28 25.88 33.26
C SER A 18 -39.29 25.45 31.79
N LEU A 19 -39.67 24.22 31.56
CA LEU A 19 -40.76 23.74 30.71
C LEU A 19 -40.82 24.03 29.21
N LEU A 20 -40.91 22.90 28.51
CA LEU A 20 -41.76 22.52 27.39
C LEU A 20 -41.20 22.57 25.97
N HIS A 21 -41.18 21.35 25.47
CA HIS A 21 -41.57 20.87 24.12
C HIS A 21 -41.00 21.59 22.89
N VAL A 22 -40.33 20.81 22.05
CA VAL A 22 -40.84 20.45 20.73
C VAL A 22 -39.78 19.68 19.92
N VAL A 23 -40.20 18.51 19.49
CA VAL A 23 -39.91 17.81 18.22
C VAL A 23 -38.45 17.65 17.76
N GLY A 24 -38.10 16.40 17.66
CA GLY A 24 -36.88 15.86 17.08
C GLY A 24 -36.55 16.31 15.65
N ARG A 25 -35.30 16.60 15.47
CA ARG A 25 -34.61 16.35 14.21
C ARG A 25 -33.24 15.76 14.52
N SER A 26 -33.13 14.49 14.19
CA SER A 26 -31.89 13.78 14.06
C SER A 26 -31.00 14.52 13.05
N MET A 27 -30.02 15.26 13.53
CA MET A 27 -28.90 15.68 12.72
C MET A 27 -27.72 14.77 13.03
N SER A 28 -27.50 13.80 12.15
CA SER A 28 -26.26 13.05 12.09
C SER A 28 -25.12 14.04 11.82
N ALA A 29 -24.29 14.27 12.82
CA ALA A 29 -23.04 15.01 12.66
C ALA A 29 -22.02 14.15 11.90
N ALA A 30 -22.18 14.07 10.58
CA ALA A 30 -21.13 13.64 9.68
C ALA A 30 -20.01 14.70 9.74
N ARG A 31 -19.03 14.50 10.61
CA ARG A 31 -17.77 15.25 10.55
C ARG A 31 -17.07 14.85 9.24
N VAL A 32 -17.18 15.72 8.25
CA VAL A 32 -16.49 15.64 6.97
C VAL A 32 -14.98 15.70 7.25
N TRP A 33 -14.29 14.59 7.07
CA TRP A 33 -12.84 14.54 7.05
C TRP A 33 -12.34 15.29 5.82
N ARG A 34 -11.50 16.30 6.00
CA ARG A 34 -10.88 17.02 4.89
C ARG A 34 -9.85 16.12 4.20
N PRO A 35 -9.83 16.04 2.86
CA PRO A 35 -8.84 15.27 2.12
C PRO A 35 -7.43 15.84 2.35
N VAL A 36 -6.46 14.94 2.47
CA VAL A 36 -5.04 15.26 2.75
C VAL A 36 -4.33 15.88 1.52
N CYS A 37 -4.93 15.81 0.34
CA CYS A 37 -4.36 16.38 -0.88
C CYS A 37 -5.23 17.55 -1.42
N PRO A 38 -4.76 18.80 -1.33
CA PRO A 38 -5.50 19.98 -1.79
C PRO A 38 -5.75 20.03 -3.30
N ILE A 39 -4.99 19.28 -4.09
CA ILE A 39 -5.10 19.26 -5.56
C ILE A 39 -6.45 18.68 -6.00
N LEU A 40 -6.97 17.71 -5.28
CA LEU A 40 -8.26 17.09 -5.60
C LEU A 40 -9.45 18.01 -5.31
N GLN A 41 -9.30 18.93 -4.37
CA GLN A 41 -10.33 19.94 -4.06
C GLN A 41 -10.42 21.02 -5.16
N ARG A 42 -9.31 21.36 -5.83
CA ARG A 42 -9.31 22.36 -6.92
C ARG A 42 -9.95 21.84 -8.20
N LEU A 43 -9.85 20.55 -8.49
CA LEU A 43 -10.46 19.95 -9.68
C LEU A 43 -12.00 19.92 -9.62
N SER A 44 -12.59 20.00 -8.43
CA SER A 44 -14.06 20.02 -8.26
C SER A 44 -14.67 21.42 -8.31
N GLN A 45 -13.88 22.49 -8.29
CA GLN A 45 -14.38 23.87 -8.19
C GLN A 45 -14.22 24.74 -9.45
N GLN A 46 -13.57 24.25 -10.50
CA GLN A 46 -13.50 25.01 -11.76
C GLN A 46 -14.80 24.84 -12.57
N ARG A 47 -15.70 25.79 -12.39
CA ARG A 47 -16.83 26.01 -13.30
C ARG A 47 -16.32 26.77 -14.53
N ALA A 48 -16.20 26.07 -15.66
CA ALA A 48 -15.96 26.71 -16.96
C ALA A 48 -17.29 27.15 -17.59
N THR A 49 -17.35 28.41 -17.99
CA THR A 49 -18.39 28.93 -18.89
C THR A 49 -18.12 28.45 -20.32
N PRO A 50 -19.13 28.05 -21.07
CA PRO A 50 -18.94 27.53 -22.42
C PRO A 50 -18.91 28.65 -23.45
N HIS A 51 -17.83 28.79 -24.22
CA HIS A 51 -17.86 29.43 -25.53
C HIS A 51 -17.88 28.34 -26.61
N LEU A 52 -19.00 28.27 -27.31
CA LEU A 52 -19.20 27.43 -28.51
C LEU A 52 -18.62 28.16 -29.73
N SER A 53 -17.80 27.47 -30.51
CA SER A 53 -17.61 27.75 -31.91
C SER A 53 -17.43 26.43 -32.70
N PRO A 54 -17.97 26.34 -33.92
CA PRO A 54 -18.12 25.08 -34.64
C PRO A 54 -16.89 24.75 -35.46
N PHE A 55 -16.44 23.52 -35.44
CA PHE A 55 -15.44 23.02 -36.39
C PHE A 55 -16.09 22.10 -37.43
N SER A 56 -15.92 22.53 -38.66
CA SER A 56 -16.24 21.82 -39.89
C SER A 56 -15.00 21.12 -40.45
N SER A 57 -15.27 20.03 -41.15
CA SER A 57 -14.52 19.40 -42.25
C SER A 57 -13.37 18.46 -41.95
N ALA A 58 -13.60 17.27 -42.45
CA ALA A 58 -12.68 16.15 -42.61
C ALA A 58 -11.52 16.46 -43.57
N MET A 59 -10.32 15.94 -43.23
CA MET A 59 -9.25 15.76 -44.21
C MET A 59 -8.77 14.30 -44.22
N PRO A 60 -8.37 13.78 -45.39
CA PRO A 60 -8.02 12.37 -45.54
C PRO A 60 -6.58 12.08 -45.07
N MET A 61 -6.41 10.96 -44.41
CA MET A 61 -5.10 10.42 -44.07
C MET A 61 -4.34 9.99 -45.32
N GLN A 62 -3.26 10.69 -45.62
CA GLN A 62 -2.20 10.16 -46.47
C GLN A 62 -1.12 9.53 -45.57
N SER A 63 -0.96 8.22 -45.74
CA SER A 63 0.12 7.44 -45.17
C SER A 63 1.44 7.76 -45.88
N SER A 64 2.29 8.57 -45.29
CA SER A 64 3.71 8.67 -45.68
C SER A 64 4.55 7.88 -44.69
N HIS A 65 4.95 6.66 -45.09
CA HIS A 65 6.07 5.96 -44.45
C HIS A 65 7.35 6.79 -44.65
N ARG A 66 7.70 7.64 -43.69
CA ARG A 66 9.08 8.07 -43.48
C ARG A 66 9.74 7.05 -42.56
N GLN A 67 10.68 6.29 -43.10
CA GLN A 67 11.66 5.57 -42.30
C GLN A 67 12.38 6.58 -41.40
N PRO A 68 12.49 6.36 -40.09
CA PRO A 68 13.30 7.24 -39.25
C PRO A 68 14.77 7.06 -39.63
N HIS A 69 15.46 8.17 -39.93
CA HIS A 69 16.91 8.22 -40.05
C HIS A 69 17.52 7.68 -38.73
N MET A 70 18.20 6.55 -38.84
CA MET A 70 19.11 6.07 -37.78
C MET A 70 20.26 7.10 -37.68
N ASN A 71 20.37 7.71 -36.50
CA ASN A 71 21.53 8.29 -35.82
C ASN A 71 21.26 9.68 -35.20
N GLU A 72 20.24 9.76 -34.32
CA GLU A 72 20.37 10.64 -33.18
C GLU A 72 20.34 9.74 -31.94
N VAL A 73 21.50 9.59 -31.31
CA VAL A 73 21.55 9.03 -29.94
C VAL A 73 20.77 10.00 -29.07
N GLN A 74 19.51 9.69 -28.84
CA GLN A 74 18.67 10.50 -27.94
C GLN A 74 19.38 10.55 -26.58
N GLU A 75 19.81 11.76 -26.18
CA GLU A 75 20.47 11.96 -24.89
C GLU A 75 19.56 11.49 -23.76
N VAL A 76 20.06 10.60 -22.91
CA VAL A 76 19.29 10.04 -21.79
C VAL A 76 19.00 11.16 -20.80
N LYS A 77 17.76 11.45 -20.55
CA LYS A 77 17.35 12.41 -19.52
C LYS A 77 17.37 11.74 -18.14
N TRP A 78 18.47 11.95 -17.44
CA TRP A 78 18.71 11.46 -16.09
C TRP A 78 17.88 12.28 -15.09
N LEU A 79 17.15 11.61 -14.19
CA LEU A 79 16.27 12.26 -13.21
C LEU A 79 16.93 12.30 -11.83
N HIS A 80 17.14 11.15 -11.22
CA HIS A 80 17.83 11.06 -9.93
C HIS A 80 18.41 9.65 -9.73
N PRO A 81 19.46 9.52 -8.89
CA PRO A 81 19.96 8.20 -8.50
C PRO A 81 18.90 7.45 -7.65
N GLY A 82 18.89 6.13 -7.77
CA GLY A 82 18.24 5.26 -6.81
C GLY A 82 19.01 5.27 -5.49
N ASP A 83 18.32 5.02 -4.39
CA ASP A 83 19.01 4.69 -3.15
C ASP A 83 19.24 3.17 -3.06
N GLY A 84 19.99 2.71 -2.06
CA GLY A 84 20.27 1.29 -1.94
C GLY A 84 19.02 0.40 -1.65
N ARG A 85 17.85 1.01 -1.35
CA ARG A 85 16.56 0.27 -1.30
C ARG A 85 16.10 -0.05 -2.71
N VAL A 86 16.25 0.90 -3.63
CA VAL A 86 15.95 0.71 -5.05
C VAL A 86 16.83 -0.40 -5.62
N GLU A 87 18.12 -0.44 -5.28
CA GLU A 87 19.02 -1.51 -5.70
C GLU A 87 18.58 -2.89 -5.19
N ASP A 88 18.26 -2.98 -3.90
CA ASP A 88 17.73 -4.21 -3.31
C ASP A 88 16.42 -4.64 -4.01
N MET A 89 15.51 -3.70 -4.30
CA MET A 89 14.24 -3.97 -4.97
C MET A 89 14.43 -4.41 -6.43
N ILE A 90 15.38 -3.81 -7.15
CA ILE A 90 15.74 -4.23 -8.51
C ILE A 90 16.29 -5.65 -8.49
N ALA A 91 17.20 -5.96 -7.56
CA ALA A 91 17.75 -7.30 -7.41
C ALA A 91 16.67 -8.33 -7.05
N MET A 92 15.80 -8.04 -6.09
CA MET A 92 14.67 -8.90 -5.75
C MET A 92 13.77 -9.15 -6.96
N ASN A 93 13.46 -8.11 -7.73
CA ASN A 93 12.57 -8.23 -8.88
C ASN A 93 13.14 -9.10 -9.99
N LYS A 94 14.46 -9.07 -10.25
CA LYS A 94 15.14 -9.98 -11.19
C LYS A 94 14.91 -11.47 -10.83
N HIS A 95 14.83 -11.76 -9.54
CA HIS A 95 14.55 -13.11 -9.03
C HIS A 95 13.05 -13.41 -8.82
N GLY A 96 12.18 -12.57 -9.37
CA GLY A 96 10.72 -12.76 -9.26
C GLY A 96 10.15 -12.45 -7.88
N ILE A 97 10.94 -11.84 -6.98
CA ILE A 97 10.55 -11.48 -5.64
C ILE A 97 10.06 -10.02 -5.66
N TRP A 98 9.08 -9.69 -4.82
CA TRP A 98 8.59 -8.32 -4.64
C TRP A 98 8.03 -7.67 -5.92
N ARG A 99 7.62 -8.49 -6.90
CA ARG A 99 6.85 -8.00 -8.05
C ARG A 99 5.43 -7.74 -7.59
N HIS A 100 4.86 -6.66 -8.08
CA HIS A 100 3.51 -6.23 -7.73
C HIS A 100 2.61 -6.25 -8.96
N CYS A 101 1.49 -6.92 -8.84
CA CYS A 101 0.44 -6.94 -9.85
C CYS A 101 -0.91 -6.94 -9.14
N GLY A 102 -1.91 -6.34 -9.73
CA GLY A 102 -3.25 -6.33 -9.16
C GLY A 102 -4.31 -6.18 -10.24
N TYR A 103 -5.56 -6.32 -9.85
CA TYR A 103 -6.68 -6.04 -10.74
C TYR A 103 -7.81 -5.33 -10.01
N PHE A 104 -8.65 -4.71 -10.77
CA PHE A 104 -9.89 -4.08 -10.30
C PHE A 104 -10.96 -4.16 -11.39
N THR A 105 -12.22 -4.16 -10.96
CA THR A 105 -13.38 -4.14 -11.85
C THR A 105 -13.96 -2.75 -11.90
N MET A 106 -14.22 -2.26 -13.10
CA MET A 106 -14.97 -1.03 -13.35
C MET A 106 -16.38 -1.38 -13.79
N HIS A 107 -17.36 -0.79 -13.14
CA HIS A 107 -18.76 -0.82 -13.54
C HIS A 107 -19.10 0.52 -14.18
N LEU A 108 -19.61 0.50 -15.40
CA LEU A 108 -19.82 1.68 -16.24
C LEU A 108 -21.30 1.83 -16.62
N GLU A 109 -21.74 3.07 -16.77
CA GLU A 109 -23.12 3.40 -17.17
C GLU A 109 -23.38 3.05 -18.64
N GLN A 110 -22.35 3.08 -19.49
CA GLN A 110 -22.42 2.75 -20.91
C GLN A 110 -21.19 1.92 -21.34
N PRO A 111 -21.27 1.23 -22.50
CA PRO A 111 -20.14 0.46 -23.02
C PRO A 111 -18.88 1.32 -23.15
N PHE A 112 -17.73 0.74 -22.85
CA PHE A 112 -16.44 1.38 -23.01
C PHE A 112 -15.49 0.39 -23.70
N GLU A 113 -15.18 0.70 -24.94
CA GLU A 113 -14.49 -0.20 -25.85
C GLU A 113 -12.97 -0.25 -25.58
N PRO A 114 -12.27 -1.32 -25.97
CA PRO A 114 -10.82 -1.46 -25.76
C PRO A 114 -10.00 -0.26 -26.25
N GLN A 115 -10.40 0.35 -27.38
CA GLN A 115 -9.73 1.54 -27.91
C GLN A 115 -9.87 2.75 -27.00
N GLN A 116 -11.00 2.90 -26.32
CA GLN A 116 -11.22 3.96 -25.33
C GLN A 116 -10.39 3.72 -24.06
N TYR A 117 -10.22 2.44 -23.64
CA TYR A 117 -9.29 2.09 -22.58
C TYR A 117 -7.84 2.46 -22.94
N LEU A 118 -7.39 2.14 -24.14
CA LEU A 118 -6.06 2.55 -24.61
C LEU A 118 -5.92 4.07 -24.61
N GLN A 119 -6.95 4.81 -25.02
CA GLN A 119 -6.95 6.27 -24.96
C GLN A 119 -6.86 6.78 -23.52
N ALA A 120 -7.61 6.20 -22.57
CA ALA A 120 -7.55 6.55 -21.16
C ALA A 120 -6.17 6.27 -20.56
N VAL A 121 -5.56 5.12 -20.89
CA VAL A 121 -4.19 4.75 -20.48
C VAL A 121 -3.18 5.73 -21.08
N THR A 122 -3.37 6.18 -22.32
CA THR A 122 -2.52 7.19 -22.99
C THR A 122 -2.59 8.54 -22.27
N HIS A 123 -3.79 9.00 -21.92
CA HIS A 123 -3.94 10.21 -21.10
C HIS A 123 -3.25 10.07 -19.76
N LEU A 124 -3.44 8.94 -19.07
CA LEU A 124 -2.77 8.67 -17.79
C LEU A 124 -1.24 8.71 -17.93
N HIS A 125 -0.68 8.01 -18.91
CA HIS A 125 0.74 8.00 -19.23
C HIS A 125 1.29 9.41 -19.47
N ASN A 126 0.59 10.23 -20.24
CA ASN A 126 1.01 11.60 -20.56
C ASN A 126 0.96 12.51 -19.32
N LYS A 127 -0.02 12.30 -18.43
CA LYS A 127 -0.21 13.12 -17.21
C LYS A 127 0.68 12.71 -16.04
N VAL A 128 1.23 11.49 -16.02
CA VAL A 128 1.99 10.96 -14.88
C VAL A 128 3.43 10.70 -15.30
N GLN A 129 4.35 11.59 -14.93
CA GLN A 129 5.75 11.48 -15.33
C GLN A 129 6.37 10.12 -14.93
N LEU A 130 6.03 9.59 -13.75
CA LEU A 130 6.55 8.31 -13.25
C LEU A 130 6.30 7.15 -14.23
N LEU A 131 5.19 7.19 -14.97
CA LEU A 131 4.84 6.16 -15.96
C LEU A 131 5.69 6.25 -17.26
N ARG A 132 6.49 7.29 -17.41
CA ARG A 132 7.43 7.50 -18.54
C ARG A 132 8.88 7.26 -18.15
N THR A 133 9.13 6.52 -17.08
CA THR A 133 10.47 6.31 -16.55
C THR A 133 10.98 4.88 -16.75
N CYS A 134 12.30 4.74 -16.73
CA CYS A 134 13.02 3.48 -16.71
C CYS A 134 14.23 3.58 -15.76
N PHE A 135 14.89 2.48 -15.47
CA PHE A 135 16.12 2.45 -14.68
C PHE A 135 17.32 2.13 -15.57
N ARG A 136 18.37 2.94 -15.47
CA ARG A 136 19.63 2.67 -16.18
C ARG A 136 20.82 2.73 -15.24
N PRO A 137 21.84 1.87 -15.44
CA PRO A 137 23.07 1.96 -14.67
C PRO A 137 23.89 3.18 -15.10
N ARG A 138 24.42 3.93 -14.10
CA ARG A 138 25.37 5.02 -14.29
C ARG A 138 26.31 5.05 -13.07
N ASP A 139 27.59 5.11 -13.31
CA ASP A 139 28.62 5.21 -12.26
C ASP A 139 28.47 4.16 -11.13
N LYS A 140 28.11 2.92 -11.50
CA LYS A 140 27.84 1.79 -10.61
C LYS A 140 26.56 1.88 -9.77
N GLU A 141 25.72 2.89 -10.02
CA GLU A 141 24.43 3.08 -9.37
C GLU A 141 23.28 2.93 -10.37
N TRP A 142 22.10 2.57 -9.89
CA TRP A 142 20.88 2.63 -10.69
C TRP A 142 20.29 4.03 -10.64
N TRP A 143 20.02 4.59 -11.81
CA TRP A 143 19.38 5.90 -11.96
C TRP A 143 18.00 5.75 -12.57
N LEU A 144 17.05 6.49 -12.03
CA LEU A 144 15.77 6.71 -12.69
C LEU A 144 15.96 7.71 -13.82
N CYS A 145 15.46 7.38 -15.02
CA CYS A 145 15.59 8.17 -16.24
C CYS A 145 14.23 8.28 -16.92
N GLU A 146 14.04 9.28 -17.76
CA GLU A 146 12.94 9.22 -18.73
C GLU A 146 13.24 8.14 -19.77
N MET A 147 12.19 7.43 -20.20
CA MET A 147 12.31 6.44 -21.27
C MET A 147 12.79 7.14 -22.56
N PRO A 148 13.80 6.59 -23.28
CA PRO A 148 14.27 7.19 -24.52
C PRO A 148 13.18 7.24 -25.59
N ILE A 149 12.32 6.24 -25.62
CA ILE A 149 11.12 6.16 -26.46
C ILE A 149 9.94 5.89 -25.55
N PRO A 150 9.05 6.86 -25.30
CA PRO A 150 7.85 6.64 -24.51
C PRO A 150 7.03 5.50 -25.09
N SER A 151 6.70 4.52 -24.29
CA SER A 151 5.92 3.34 -24.70
C SER A 151 4.88 2.97 -23.66
N ILE A 152 3.81 2.34 -24.11
CA ILE A 152 2.69 1.87 -23.31
C ILE A 152 2.51 0.38 -23.58
N ASP A 153 2.63 -0.45 -22.54
CA ASP A 153 2.35 -1.88 -22.64
C ASP A 153 0.88 -2.14 -22.23
N PHE A 154 -0.01 -1.95 -23.20
CA PHE A 154 -1.44 -2.23 -23.08
C PHE A 154 -1.83 -3.37 -24.02
N GLN A 155 -2.56 -4.36 -23.49
CA GLN A 155 -3.08 -5.47 -24.29
C GLN A 155 -4.48 -5.86 -23.81
N VAL A 156 -5.34 -6.27 -24.76
CA VAL A 156 -6.57 -6.99 -24.47
C VAL A 156 -6.20 -8.48 -24.40
N VAL A 157 -6.55 -9.14 -23.32
CA VAL A 157 -6.28 -10.57 -23.12
C VAL A 157 -7.57 -11.35 -23.07
N GLU A 158 -7.59 -12.50 -23.73
CA GLU A 158 -8.75 -13.39 -23.70
C GLU A 158 -8.86 -14.08 -22.34
N GLY A 159 -10.06 -14.11 -21.81
CA GLY A 159 -10.34 -14.79 -20.55
C GLY A 159 -11.23 -13.99 -19.61
N SER A 160 -11.65 -14.66 -18.55
CA SER A 160 -12.49 -14.11 -17.48
C SER A 160 -11.92 -14.35 -16.08
N ASP A 161 -10.73 -14.94 -15.96
CA ASP A 161 -10.08 -15.24 -14.69
C ASP A 161 -8.96 -14.22 -14.40
N PRO A 162 -9.26 -13.14 -13.65
CA PRO A 162 -8.29 -12.10 -13.38
C PRO A 162 -7.14 -12.58 -12.49
N LEU A 163 -7.36 -13.59 -11.64
CA LEU A 163 -6.31 -14.14 -10.80
C LEU A 163 -5.27 -14.90 -11.63
N LYS A 164 -5.72 -15.76 -12.54
CA LYS A 164 -4.85 -16.50 -13.44
C LYS A 164 -3.99 -15.56 -14.29
N GLU A 165 -4.61 -14.54 -14.87
CA GLU A 165 -3.90 -13.55 -15.69
C GLU A 165 -2.93 -12.70 -14.85
N THR A 166 -3.30 -12.32 -13.62
CA THR A 166 -2.41 -11.64 -12.68
C THR A 166 -1.21 -12.50 -12.34
N GLN A 167 -1.42 -13.79 -12.06
CA GLN A 167 -0.34 -14.75 -11.78
C GLN A 167 0.56 -15.00 -13.00
N SER A 168 0.00 -14.99 -14.19
CA SER A 168 0.78 -15.06 -15.43
C SER A 168 1.64 -13.81 -15.60
N LEU A 169 1.04 -12.63 -15.52
CA LEU A 169 1.68 -11.36 -15.77
C LEU A 169 2.80 -11.05 -14.75
N ILE A 170 2.56 -11.31 -13.46
CA ILE A 170 3.53 -11.04 -12.40
C ILE A 170 4.83 -11.86 -12.54
N ASN A 171 4.81 -12.97 -13.30
CA ASN A 171 5.98 -13.80 -13.56
C ASN A 171 6.77 -13.37 -14.79
N ILE A 172 6.24 -12.46 -15.63
CA ILE A 172 6.95 -11.95 -16.80
C ILE A 172 7.95 -10.87 -16.35
N PRO A 173 9.26 -11.01 -16.63
CA PRO A 173 10.24 -9.99 -16.27
C PRO A 173 9.92 -8.61 -16.87
N THR A 174 10.17 -7.55 -16.10
CA THR A 174 10.05 -6.17 -16.56
C THR A 174 11.35 -5.74 -17.22
N ASN A 175 11.29 -5.08 -18.38
CA ASN A 175 12.44 -4.43 -18.98
C ASN A 175 12.78 -3.16 -18.19
N LEU A 176 13.84 -3.22 -17.39
CA LEU A 176 14.21 -2.11 -16.51
C LEU A 176 14.81 -0.93 -17.29
N THR A 177 15.62 -1.22 -18.34
CA THR A 177 16.49 -0.23 -19.00
C THR A 177 15.79 0.59 -20.09
N ASP A 178 14.77 0.01 -20.70
CA ASP A 178 14.03 0.67 -21.77
C ASP A 178 12.59 0.97 -21.36
N GLY A 179 12.09 0.31 -20.31
CA GLY A 179 10.72 0.44 -19.82
C GLY A 179 9.69 -0.24 -20.73
N PRO A 180 8.41 0.01 -20.55
CA PRO A 180 7.84 0.69 -19.40
C PRO A 180 7.98 -0.12 -18.10
N LEU A 181 7.99 0.55 -16.96
CA LEU A 181 8.05 -0.10 -15.64
C LEU A 181 6.67 -0.53 -15.13
N TRP A 182 5.71 -0.64 -16.02
CA TRP A 182 4.32 -0.99 -15.73
C TRP A 182 3.65 -1.56 -16.97
N ARG A 183 2.56 -2.30 -16.75
CA ARG A 183 1.77 -2.94 -17.80
C ARG A 183 0.29 -2.88 -17.46
N VAL A 184 -0.56 -2.79 -18.47
CA VAL A 184 -2.02 -2.86 -18.33
C VAL A 184 -2.56 -3.98 -19.20
N ARG A 185 -3.45 -4.79 -18.64
CA ARG A 185 -4.21 -5.79 -19.38
C ARG A 185 -5.69 -5.55 -19.16
N LEU A 186 -6.46 -5.56 -20.24
CA LEU A 186 -7.91 -5.51 -20.20
C LEU A 186 -8.42 -6.93 -20.48
N LEU A 187 -9.21 -7.51 -19.59
CA LEU A 187 -9.85 -8.80 -19.86
C LEU A 187 -10.97 -8.64 -20.89
N SER A 188 -11.02 -9.56 -21.86
CA SER A 188 -12.08 -9.59 -22.90
C SER A 188 -13.45 -9.91 -22.33
N SER A 189 -13.51 -10.57 -21.17
CA SER A 189 -14.73 -10.81 -20.41
C SER A 189 -14.49 -10.58 -18.92
N THR A 190 -15.52 -10.09 -18.24
CA THR A 190 -15.45 -9.83 -16.78
C THR A 190 -16.25 -10.89 -16.04
N PRO A 191 -15.67 -11.59 -15.07
CA PRO A 191 -16.38 -12.57 -14.26
C PRO A 191 -17.51 -11.91 -13.47
N GLU A 192 -18.47 -12.70 -13.01
CA GLU A 192 -19.46 -12.20 -12.06
C GLU A 192 -18.78 -11.69 -10.79
N ALA A 193 -19.29 -10.59 -10.25
CA ALA A 193 -18.79 -10.04 -9.00
C ALA A 193 -19.11 -10.98 -7.83
N LEU A 194 -18.12 -11.22 -6.98
CA LEU A 194 -18.28 -11.93 -5.72
C LEU A 194 -17.88 -10.99 -4.56
N PRO A 195 -18.83 -10.60 -3.71
CA PRO A 195 -20.26 -10.91 -3.68
C PRO A 195 -21.04 -10.22 -4.82
N PRO A 196 -22.25 -10.74 -5.17
CA PRO A 196 -23.14 -10.10 -6.15
C PRO A 196 -23.50 -8.67 -5.74
N ARG A 197 -23.56 -7.75 -6.71
CA ARG A 197 -23.80 -6.32 -6.48
C ARG A 197 -24.96 -5.79 -7.33
N PRO A 198 -26.21 -6.22 -7.04
CA PRO A 198 -27.35 -5.92 -7.89
C PRO A 198 -27.61 -4.42 -8.06
N GLU A 199 -27.43 -3.61 -7.00
CA GLU A 199 -27.66 -2.15 -7.06
C GLU A 199 -26.61 -1.44 -7.92
N ILE A 200 -25.35 -1.87 -7.85
CA ILE A 200 -24.28 -1.33 -8.70
C ILE A 200 -24.57 -1.73 -10.16
N ASN A 201 -24.85 -3.01 -10.41
CA ASN A 201 -25.12 -3.52 -11.75
C ASN A 201 -26.35 -2.88 -12.39
N LYS A 202 -27.36 -2.51 -11.60
CA LYS A 202 -28.54 -1.80 -12.10
C LYS A 202 -28.21 -0.41 -12.61
N LYS A 203 -27.33 0.32 -11.92
CA LYS A 203 -26.91 1.66 -12.30
C LYS A 203 -25.78 1.65 -13.33
N PHE A 204 -24.88 0.69 -13.23
CA PHE A 204 -23.68 0.56 -14.05
C PHE A 204 -23.61 -0.86 -14.63
N PRO A 205 -24.38 -1.16 -15.72
CA PRO A 205 -24.57 -2.52 -16.21
C PRO A 205 -23.35 -3.10 -16.96
N PHE A 206 -22.44 -2.24 -17.43
CA PHE A 206 -21.27 -2.69 -18.19
C PHE A 206 -20.08 -2.85 -17.25
N ARG A 207 -19.39 -3.99 -17.33
CA ARG A 207 -18.28 -4.33 -16.45
C ARG A 207 -17.04 -4.68 -17.25
N ASN A 208 -15.91 -4.13 -16.81
CA ASN A 208 -14.60 -4.45 -17.37
C ASN A 208 -13.59 -4.67 -16.25
N THR A 209 -12.76 -5.68 -16.37
CA THR A 209 -11.67 -5.94 -15.43
C THR A 209 -10.34 -5.51 -16.04
N VAL A 210 -9.62 -4.69 -15.31
CA VAL A 210 -8.31 -4.17 -15.68
C VAL A 210 -7.27 -4.75 -14.71
N ILE A 211 -6.19 -5.29 -15.27
CA ILE A 211 -5.03 -5.77 -14.53
C ILE A 211 -3.92 -4.74 -14.69
N PHE A 212 -3.28 -4.36 -13.58
CA PHE A 212 -2.18 -3.43 -13.54
C PHE A 212 -0.98 -4.08 -12.84
N GLU A 213 0.13 -4.17 -13.56
CA GLU A 213 1.43 -4.64 -13.04
C GLU A 213 2.40 -3.49 -13.01
N CYS A 214 3.24 -3.41 -11.98
CA CYS A 214 4.27 -2.39 -11.89
C CYS A 214 5.54 -2.90 -11.22
N GLN A 215 6.65 -2.26 -11.61
CA GLN A 215 7.95 -2.44 -10.99
C GLN A 215 7.97 -1.72 -9.64
N HIS A 216 7.99 -2.50 -8.56
CA HIS A 216 7.88 -1.95 -7.21
C HIS A 216 9.10 -1.12 -6.75
N ALA A 217 10.23 -1.19 -7.47
CA ALA A 217 11.37 -0.29 -7.23
C ALA A 217 11.08 1.18 -7.61
N ALA A 218 10.14 1.41 -8.54
CA ALA A 218 9.73 2.74 -8.98
C ALA A 218 8.42 3.20 -8.36
N ILE A 219 7.48 2.29 -8.14
CA ILE A 219 6.07 2.58 -7.81
C ILE A 219 5.71 1.85 -6.51
N ASP A 220 5.40 2.58 -5.45
CA ASP A 220 4.95 1.98 -4.19
C ASP A 220 3.42 1.91 -4.09
N GLY A 221 2.93 1.35 -2.95
CA GLY A 221 1.49 1.15 -2.75
C GLY A 221 0.68 2.45 -2.78
N ALA A 222 1.23 3.57 -2.31
CA ALA A 222 0.54 4.86 -2.36
C ALA A 222 0.40 5.37 -3.80
N ASP A 223 1.47 5.23 -4.61
CA ASP A 223 1.44 5.59 -6.02
C ASP A 223 0.43 4.76 -6.81
N ILE A 224 0.43 3.43 -6.61
CA ILE A 224 -0.52 2.53 -7.29
C ILE A 224 -1.94 3.03 -7.09
N MET A 225 -2.26 3.39 -5.88
CA MET A 225 -3.61 3.80 -5.55
C MET A 225 -3.96 5.17 -6.15
N MET A 226 -3.01 6.11 -6.16
CA MET A 226 -3.20 7.39 -6.86
C MET A 226 -3.37 7.18 -8.37
N ILE A 227 -2.54 6.35 -8.98
CA ILE A 227 -2.60 6.02 -10.40
C ILE A 227 -3.96 5.40 -10.77
N ILE A 228 -4.44 4.42 -10.01
CA ILE A 228 -5.76 3.82 -10.21
C ILE A 228 -6.87 4.86 -10.05
N GLY A 229 -6.77 5.74 -9.05
CA GLY A 229 -7.72 6.82 -8.84
C GLY A 229 -7.76 7.83 -9.99
N TRP A 230 -6.61 8.22 -10.53
CA TRP A 230 -6.53 9.08 -11.70
C TRP A 230 -7.04 8.41 -12.96
N PHE A 231 -6.74 7.12 -13.15
CA PHE A 231 -7.28 6.35 -14.25
C PHE A 231 -8.81 6.27 -14.22
N HIS A 232 -9.36 5.96 -13.04
CA HIS A 232 -10.81 6.00 -12.81
C HIS A 232 -11.41 7.38 -13.13
N LYS A 233 -10.77 8.46 -12.68
CA LYS A 233 -11.21 9.84 -12.94
C LYS A 233 -11.17 10.20 -14.43
N ILE A 234 -10.12 9.79 -15.15
CA ILE A 234 -9.99 10.01 -16.59
C ILE A 234 -11.15 9.32 -17.32
N ILE A 235 -11.46 8.07 -16.99
CA ILE A 235 -12.59 7.35 -17.60
C ILE A 235 -13.92 8.05 -17.27
N ASP A 236 -14.15 8.48 -16.03
CA ASP A 236 -15.37 9.20 -15.64
C ASP A 236 -15.54 10.53 -16.42
N ASP A 237 -14.44 11.25 -16.65
CA ASP A 237 -14.44 12.48 -17.44
C ASP A 237 -14.67 12.21 -18.92
N MET A 238 -14.05 11.16 -19.50
CA MET A 238 -14.30 10.73 -20.89
C MET A 238 -15.77 10.36 -21.10
N LEU A 239 -16.35 9.57 -20.19
CA LEU A 239 -17.77 9.21 -20.23
C LEU A 239 -18.70 10.42 -20.05
N SER A 240 -18.25 11.43 -19.33
CA SER A 240 -18.96 12.71 -19.18
C SER A 240 -18.83 13.65 -20.40
N GLY A 241 -18.05 13.27 -21.42
CA GLY A 241 -17.72 14.14 -22.56
C GLY A 241 -16.86 15.35 -22.20
N LYS A 242 -16.17 15.33 -21.05
CA LYS A 242 -15.27 16.40 -20.65
C LYS A 242 -13.93 16.26 -21.34
N PRO A 243 -13.34 17.37 -21.80
CA PRO A 243 -11.98 17.34 -22.34
C PRO A 243 -10.99 16.95 -21.24
N ILE A 244 -10.04 16.10 -21.61
CA ILE A 244 -8.90 15.78 -20.72
C ILE A 244 -7.80 16.79 -21.01
N ASP A 245 -7.45 17.58 -20.00
CA ASP A 245 -6.37 18.56 -20.10
C ASP A 245 -4.96 17.89 -20.07
N ASP A 246 -3.93 18.64 -20.35
CA ASP A 246 -2.54 18.18 -20.36
C ASP A 246 -1.81 18.45 -19.02
N SER A 247 -2.53 18.83 -17.96
CA SER A 247 -1.94 19.09 -16.66
C SER A 247 -1.28 17.85 -16.08
N GLN A 248 -0.07 18.02 -15.52
CA GLN A 248 0.64 16.92 -14.87
C GLN A 248 -0.02 16.53 -13.54
N LEU A 249 -0.07 15.25 -13.27
CA LEU A 249 -0.61 14.65 -12.05
C LEU A 249 0.54 14.10 -11.19
N GLY A 250 0.63 14.62 -9.98
CA GLY A 250 1.73 14.30 -9.07
C GLY A 250 3.05 14.96 -9.48
N GLN A 251 4.02 14.84 -8.62
CA GLN A 251 5.38 15.31 -8.83
C GLN A 251 6.34 14.18 -8.52
N LEU A 252 7.19 13.83 -9.48
CA LEU A 252 8.25 12.88 -9.20
C LEU A 252 9.22 13.49 -8.18
N ALA A 253 9.45 12.78 -7.10
CA ALA A 253 10.34 13.22 -6.04
C ALA A 253 11.61 12.36 -6.01
N ASP A 254 12.74 13.03 -5.87
CA ASP A 254 14.00 12.37 -5.59
C ASP A 254 14.09 11.92 -4.12
N HIS A 255 15.17 11.24 -3.80
CA HIS A 255 15.44 10.76 -2.44
C HIS A 255 16.26 11.74 -1.59
N SER A 256 16.53 12.97 -2.05
CA SER A 256 17.46 13.91 -1.39
C SER A 256 17.10 14.14 0.08
N HIS A 257 15.85 14.50 0.39
CA HIS A 257 15.42 14.75 1.76
C HIS A 257 15.51 13.52 2.66
N THR A 258 15.15 12.35 2.14
CA THR A 258 15.23 11.09 2.92
C THR A 258 16.67 10.64 3.07
N SER A 259 17.52 10.92 2.09
CA SER A 259 18.96 10.67 2.14
C SER A 259 19.66 11.58 3.15
N GLU A 260 19.30 12.87 3.21
CA GLU A 260 19.81 13.80 4.23
C GLU A 260 19.49 13.30 5.65
N ILE A 261 18.24 12.91 5.90
CA ILE A 261 17.83 12.36 7.20
C ILE A 261 18.62 11.07 7.51
N THR A 262 18.77 10.19 6.53
CA THR A 262 19.52 8.95 6.69
C THR A 262 21.00 9.23 7.01
N GLN A 263 21.61 10.19 6.32
CA GLN A 263 23.00 10.59 6.57
C GLN A 263 23.18 11.22 7.94
N GLN A 264 22.26 12.09 8.39
CA GLN A 264 22.29 12.68 9.72
C GLN A 264 22.23 11.59 10.81
N ILE A 265 21.34 10.61 10.68
CA ILE A 265 21.22 9.51 11.63
C ILE A 265 22.47 8.63 11.61
N LYS A 266 23.00 8.33 10.41
CA LYS A 266 24.23 7.56 10.25
C LYS A 266 25.40 8.24 10.94
N SER A 267 25.62 9.54 10.69
CA SER A 267 26.67 10.31 11.33
C SER A 267 26.50 10.38 12.85
N ALA A 268 25.25 10.49 13.36
CA ALA A 268 25.00 10.46 14.79
C ALA A 268 25.36 9.10 15.44
N LEU A 269 25.11 7.99 14.72
CA LEU A 269 25.50 6.65 15.17
C LEU A 269 27.02 6.44 15.13
N GLU A 270 27.70 6.93 14.08
CA GLU A 270 29.15 6.85 13.94
C GLU A 270 29.90 7.67 15.03
N ASN A 271 29.28 8.78 15.49
CA ASN A 271 29.78 9.60 16.57
C ASN A 271 29.44 9.06 18.00
N ASP A 272 28.67 7.96 18.08
CA ASP A 272 28.32 7.27 19.34
C ASP A 272 28.66 5.77 19.22
N PRO A 273 29.97 5.39 19.34
CA PRO A 273 30.42 4.02 19.14
C PRO A 273 29.80 3.01 20.14
N GLU A 274 29.49 3.44 21.35
CA GLU A 274 28.89 2.57 22.37
C GLU A 274 27.46 2.20 21.96
N ARG A 275 26.67 3.19 21.57
CA ARG A 275 25.32 2.98 21.04
C ARG A 275 25.34 2.12 19.79
N LEU A 276 26.21 2.44 18.84
CA LEU A 276 26.37 1.69 17.59
C LEU A 276 26.70 0.21 17.88
N SER A 277 27.68 -0.05 18.73
CA SER A 277 28.06 -1.40 19.14
C SER A 277 26.90 -2.16 19.80
N SER A 278 26.14 -1.48 20.67
CA SER A 278 24.96 -2.05 21.31
C SER A 278 23.89 -2.44 20.30
N LEU A 279 23.57 -1.57 19.32
CA LEU A 279 22.58 -1.84 18.28
C LEU A 279 23.01 -3.00 17.37
N LEU A 280 24.28 -3.03 16.95
CA LEU A 280 24.84 -4.13 16.16
C LEU A 280 24.76 -5.46 16.91
N LYS A 281 25.05 -5.48 18.21
CA LYS A 281 24.93 -6.65 19.06
C LYS A 281 23.49 -7.13 19.17
N LEU A 282 22.55 -6.21 19.44
CA LEU A 282 21.12 -6.53 19.53
C LEU A 282 20.61 -7.13 18.21
N LYS A 283 21.02 -6.57 17.07
CA LYS A 283 20.61 -7.07 15.76
C LYS A 283 21.14 -8.47 15.47
N LYS A 284 22.39 -8.76 15.86
CA LYS A 284 23.00 -10.11 15.75
C LYS A 284 22.34 -11.15 16.67
N GLN A 285 21.73 -10.70 17.76
CA GLN A 285 21.03 -11.55 18.72
C GLN A 285 19.55 -11.77 18.38
N GLU A 286 19.03 -11.17 17.30
CA GLU A 286 17.67 -11.46 16.86
C GLU A 286 17.48 -12.97 16.63
N PRO A 287 16.34 -13.56 17.07
CA PRO A 287 16.08 -14.98 16.85
C PRO A 287 16.19 -15.38 15.38
N ALA A 288 16.78 -16.55 15.13
CA ALA A 288 17.02 -17.05 13.78
C ALA A 288 15.74 -17.48 13.05
N THR A 289 14.62 -17.65 13.77
CA THR A 289 13.35 -18.13 13.23
C THR A 289 12.16 -17.36 13.79
N SER A 290 11.04 -17.33 13.09
CA SER A 290 9.79 -16.74 13.55
C SER A 290 9.04 -17.68 14.51
N VAL A 291 8.10 -17.12 15.31
CA VAL A 291 7.27 -17.91 16.24
C VAL A 291 6.39 -18.91 15.46
N LEU A 292 5.92 -18.55 14.28
CA LEU A 292 5.17 -19.44 13.42
C LEU A 292 6.01 -20.63 12.91
N ILE A 293 7.25 -20.38 12.47
CA ILE A 293 8.15 -21.47 12.04
C ILE A 293 8.50 -22.36 13.23
N GLU A 294 8.65 -21.79 14.42
CA GLU A 294 8.91 -22.56 15.63
C GLU A 294 7.72 -23.50 15.99
N ALA A 295 6.48 -23.00 15.84
CA ALA A 295 5.27 -23.76 16.17
C ALA A 295 4.94 -24.85 15.13
N PHE A 296 5.12 -24.56 13.84
CA PHE A 296 4.65 -25.44 12.76
C PHE A 296 5.77 -26.12 11.98
N GLY A 297 7.03 -25.76 12.21
CA GLY A 297 8.11 -26.11 11.32
C GLY A 297 8.06 -25.36 9.99
N ALA A 298 9.13 -25.44 9.22
CA ALA A 298 9.16 -24.95 7.85
C ALA A 298 8.73 -26.08 6.91
N PRO A 299 7.67 -25.93 6.11
CA PRO A 299 7.38 -26.88 5.05
C PRO A 299 8.57 -27.02 4.11
N GLU A 300 8.79 -28.21 3.56
CA GLU A 300 9.82 -28.48 2.53
C GLU A 300 9.16 -28.49 1.14
N PRO A 301 8.88 -27.36 0.53
CA PRO A 301 8.31 -27.32 -0.81
C PRO A 301 9.41 -27.65 -1.84
N SER A 302 9.10 -28.44 -2.84
CA SER A 302 10.00 -28.68 -3.99
C SER A 302 10.34 -27.37 -4.73
N GLN A 303 9.45 -26.39 -4.68
CA GLN A 303 9.66 -25.01 -5.14
C GLN A 303 8.99 -24.03 -4.20
N ALA A 304 9.71 -22.98 -3.85
CA ALA A 304 9.15 -21.86 -3.11
C ALA A 304 8.15 -21.08 -3.98
N GLN A 305 6.93 -20.91 -3.49
CA GLN A 305 5.87 -20.18 -4.19
C GLN A 305 5.16 -19.22 -3.24
N THR A 306 4.70 -18.11 -3.79
CA THR A 306 3.70 -17.26 -3.11
C THR A 306 2.32 -17.83 -3.38
N LYS A 307 1.55 -18.04 -2.32
CA LYS A 307 0.16 -18.48 -2.35
C LYS A 307 -0.74 -17.38 -1.80
N TYR A 308 -2.01 -17.40 -2.19
CA TYR A 308 -2.99 -16.37 -1.85
C TYR A 308 -4.18 -17.02 -1.15
N LEU A 309 -4.74 -16.29 -0.17
CA LEU A 309 -6.04 -16.57 0.42
C LEU A 309 -6.99 -15.46 -0.03
N GLU A 310 -8.04 -15.86 -0.73
CA GLU A 310 -8.95 -14.94 -1.39
C GLU A 310 -10.25 -14.74 -0.62
N ASN A 311 -10.92 -13.62 -0.92
CA ASN A 311 -12.30 -13.35 -0.53
C ASN A 311 -12.53 -13.29 0.99
N VAL A 312 -11.56 -12.77 1.74
CA VAL A 312 -11.76 -12.48 3.16
C VAL A 312 -12.28 -11.05 3.29
N PHE A 313 -13.55 -10.93 3.71
CA PHE A 313 -14.22 -9.65 3.91
C PHE A 313 -14.46 -9.40 5.38
N LEU A 314 -14.26 -8.17 5.83
CA LEU A 314 -14.65 -7.71 7.16
C LEU A 314 -15.95 -6.91 7.05
N ASN A 315 -16.80 -7.08 8.05
CA ASN A 315 -18.03 -6.29 8.13
C ASN A 315 -17.67 -4.81 8.30
N ILE A 316 -18.18 -3.96 7.41
CA ILE A 316 -17.85 -2.53 7.42
C ILE A 316 -18.33 -1.83 8.69
N SER A 317 -19.49 -2.20 9.23
CA SER A 317 -20.01 -1.65 10.47
C SER A 317 -19.08 -1.96 11.65
N ASP A 318 -18.52 -3.16 11.70
CA ASP A 318 -17.56 -3.56 12.74
C ASP A 318 -16.23 -2.84 12.58
N VAL A 319 -15.76 -2.65 11.33
CA VAL A 319 -14.56 -1.85 11.06
C VAL A 319 -14.75 -0.39 11.49
N ASP A 320 -15.91 0.21 11.24
CA ASP A 320 -16.20 1.60 11.66
C ASP A 320 -16.35 1.71 13.18
N LYS A 321 -17.00 0.72 13.86
CA LYS A 321 -17.06 0.62 15.34
C LYS A 321 -15.65 0.49 15.93
N PHE A 322 -14.86 -0.44 15.42
CA PHE A 322 -13.48 -0.66 15.86
C PHE A 322 -12.62 0.59 15.68
N HIS A 323 -12.76 1.29 14.55
CA HIS A 323 -12.06 2.55 14.31
C HIS A 323 -12.47 3.63 15.32
N ALA A 324 -13.77 3.79 15.60
CA ALA A 324 -14.28 4.72 16.60
C ALA A 324 -13.75 4.40 18.00
N LYS A 325 -13.71 3.10 18.36
CA LYS A 325 -13.14 2.66 19.64
C LYS A 325 -11.64 2.93 19.73
N CYS A 326 -10.87 2.64 18.67
CA CYS A 326 -9.46 3.01 18.64
C CYS A 326 -9.26 4.51 18.89
N GLN A 327 -10.09 5.37 18.28
CA GLN A 327 -10.02 6.82 18.49
C GLN A 327 -10.33 7.20 19.95
N SER A 328 -11.35 6.60 20.58
CA SER A 328 -11.70 6.87 21.98
C SER A 328 -10.61 6.43 22.95
N GLU A 329 -9.86 5.39 22.63
CA GLU A 329 -8.70 4.90 23.42
C GLU A 329 -7.40 5.66 23.10
N ASN A 330 -7.43 6.63 22.16
CA ASN A 330 -6.27 7.36 21.65
C ASN A 330 -5.19 6.45 21.04
N ILE A 331 -5.59 5.39 20.35
CA ILE A 331 -4.71 4.51 19.58
C ILE A 331 -5.01 4.62 18.08
N SER A 332 -4.00 4.39 17.25
CA SER A 332 -4.21 4.34 15.81
C SER A 332 -4.94 3.04 15.42
N PHE A 333 -5.77 3.11 14.38
CA PHE A 333 -6.38 1.92 13.80
C PHE A 333 -5.34 0.85 13.44
N ASN A 334 -4.19 1.27 12.89
CA ASN A 334 -3.07 0.37 12.57
C ASN A 334 -2.58 -0.41 13.81
N ALA A 335 -2.39 0.28 14.93
CA ALA A 335 -1.95 -0.37 16.17
C ALA A 335 -3.03 -1.33 16.71
N GLY A 336 -4.29 -0.92 16.67
CA GLY A 336 -5.41 -1.78 17.08
C GLY A 336 -5.48 -3.05 16.25
N PHE A 337 -5.45 -2.92 14.91
CA PHE A 337 -5.55 -4.10 14.04
C PHE A 337 -4.30 -4.99 14.08
N THR A 338 -3.12 -4.41 14.22
CA THR A 338 -1.90 -5.21 14.49
C THR A 338 -2.03 -6.02 15.78
N SER A 339 -2.67 -5.45 16.80
CA SER A 339 -2.94 -6.17 18.07
C SER A 339 -3.94 -7.32 17.87
N ILE A 340 -4.93 -7.18 16.97
CA ILE A 340 -5.81 -8.29 16.56
C ILE A 340 -4.97 -9.43 15.95
N ILE A 341 -4.11 -9.12 14.98
CA ILE A 341 -3.26 -10.14 14.34
C ILE A 341 -2.36 -10.83 15.37
N ASN A 342 -1.71 -10.08 16.27
CA ASN A 342 -0.86 -10.65 17.30
C ASN A 342 -1.64 -11.57 18.25
N THR A 343 -2.85 -11.17 18.65
CA THR A 343 -3.74 -12.01 19.49
C THR A 343 -4.09 -13.31 18.77
N ALA A 344 -4.49 -13.23 17.51
CA ALA A 344 -4.80 -14.40 16.70
C ALA A 344 -3.59 -15.34 16.56
N LEU A 345 -2.41 -14.80 16.32
CA LEU A 345 -1.18 -15.59 16.22
C LEU A 345 -0.85 -16.32 17.53
N VAL A 346 -1.03 -15.67 18.68
CA VAL A 346 -0.84 -16.34 20.00
C VAL A 346 -1.81 -17.50 20.15
N GLU A 347 -3.08 -17.34 19.81
CA GLU A 347 -4.06 -18.44 19.88
C GLU A 347 -3.66 -19.59 18.94
N VAL A 348 -3.31 -19.29 17.68
CA VAL A 348 -2.93 -20.29 16.67
C VAL A 348 -1.70 -21.10 17.08
N VAL A 349 -0.64 -20.45 17.59
CA VAL A 349 0.58 -21.19 17.99
C VAL A 349 0.37 -21.99 19.27
N ARG A 350 -0.51 -21.56 20.16
CA ARG A 350 -0.89 -22.33 21.36
C ARG A 350 -1.70 -23.56 21.01
N GLU A 351 -2.65 -23.44 20.06
CA GLU A 351 -3.40 -24.57 19.51
C GLU A 351 -2.46 -25.60 18.85
N ALA A 352 -1.34 -25.16 18.30
CA ALA A 352 -0.29 -26.03 17.75
C ALA A 352 0.63 -26.66 18.86
N GLY A 353 0.39 -26.36 20.13
CA GLY A 353 1.14 -26.93 21.26
C GLY A 353 2.34 -26.11 21.74
N LEU A 354 2.64 -24.96 21.13
CA LEU A 354 3.70 -24.05 21.60
C LEU A 354 3.18 -23.23 22.79
N THR A 355 3.41 -23.72 24.02
CA THR A 355 2.92 -23.10 25.25
C THR A 355 3.98 -22.27 25.95
N ARG A 356 3.71 -20.96 26.13
CA ARG A 356 4.57 -19.97 26.81
C ARG A 356 3.72 -18.91 27.50
N ASP A 357 4.31 -18.20 28.47
CA ASP A 357 3.66 -17.07 29.13
C ASP A 357 3.55 -15.84 28.19
N ALA A 358 4.52 -15.69 27.29
CA ALA A 358 4.51 -14.64 26.26
C ALA A 358 5.28 -15.07 25.00
N TYR A 359 4.89 -14.47 23.89
CA TYR A 359 5.43 -14.73 22.56
C TYR A 359 6.03 -13.44 21.99
N ASN A 360 7.24 -13.52 21.48
CA ASN A 360 7.88 -12.38 20.83
C ASN A 360 7.50 -12.31 19.35
N ILE A 361 6.31 -11.78 19.07
CA ILE A 361 5.79 -11.64 17.70
C ILE A 361 6.60 -10.58 16.95
N ARG A 362 7.14 -10.95 15.81
CA ARG A 362 7.97 -10.08 14.98
C ARG A 362 7.28 -9.75 13.67
N SER A 363 6.97 -8.47 13.51
CA SER A 363 6.28 -7.97 12.33
C SER A 363 7.07 -6.89 11.60
N ARG A 364 6.64 -6.61 10.38
CA ARG A 364 7.12 -5.52 9.55
C ARG A 364 5.94 -4.63 9.18
N VAL A 365 6.11 -3.33 9.30
CA VAL A 365 5.10 -2.34 8.89
C VAL A 365 5.77 -1.35 7.93
N PRO A 366 5.26 -1.14 6.71
CA PRO A 366 5.80 -0.13 5.83
C PRO A 366 5.46 1.27 6.33
N ILE A 367 6.46 2.15 6.29
CA ILE A 367 6.32 3.58 6.64
C ILE A 367 6.45 4.39 5.35
N ASP A 368 5.49 5.27 5.12
CA ASP A 368 5.55 6.24 4.03
C ASP A 368 6.50 7.38 4.41
N MET A 369 7.65 7.43 3.72
CA MET A 369 8.70 8.43 3.93
C MET A 369 8.33 9.81 3.40
N ARG A 370 7.29 9.94 2.57
CA ARG A 370 6.85 11.24 2.03
C ARG A 370 6.50 12.24 3.12
N ARG A 371 6.04 11.76 4.28
CA ARG A 371 5.76 12.61 5.45
C ARG A 371 6.95 13.45 5.94
N TYR A 372 8.16 13.04 5.60
CA TYR A 372 9.38 13.74 5.96
C TYR A 372 9.89 14.66 4.85
N MET A 373 9.23 14.69 3.69
CA MET A 373 9.59 15.55 2.57
C MET A 373 9.04 16.95 2.76
N LYS A 374 9.85 17.94 2.36
CA LYS A 374 9.43 19.34 2.38
C LYS A 374 8.25 19.54 1.41
N GLY A 375 7.17 20.12 1.90
CA GLY A 375 5.97 20.37 1.09
C GLY A 375 5.00 19.20 0.97
N TYR A 376 5.21 18.08 1.67
CA TYR A 376 4.33 16.91 1.64
C TYR A 376 2.83 17.24 1.80
N SER A 377 2.48 18.19 2.67
CA SER A 377 1.07 18.56 2.87
C SER A 377 0.43 19.29 1.67
N LYS A 378 1.20 19.71 0.68
CA LYS A 378 0.77 20.49 -0.48
C LYS A 378 1.03 19.80 -1.81
N THR A 379 1.91 18.81 -1.85
CA THR A 379 2.40 18.15 -3.05
C THR A 379 2.16 16.65 -2.98
N CYS A 380 1.60 16.10 -4.05
CA CYS A 380 1.49 14.67 -4.26
C CYS A 380 2.81 14.16 -4.85
N PHE A 381 3.69 13.63 -4.00
CA PHE A 381 4.98 13.08 -4.44
C PHE A 381 4.82 11.64 -4.93
N LEU A 382 5.43 11.36 -6.08
CA LEU A 382 5.49 10.04 -6.73
C LEU A 382 6.90 9.45 -6.61
N GLY A 383 6.99 8.13 -6.64
CA GLY A 383 8.22 7.35 -6.55
C GLY A 383 8.19 6.36 -5.39
N PHE A 384 9.16 5.46 -5.33
CA PHE A 384 9.26 4.50 -4.23
C PHE A 384 9.80 5.17 -2.96
N HIS A 385 8.92 5.47 -2.02
CA HIS A 385 9.24 6.14 -0.76
C HIS A 385 8.87 5.31 0.48
N GLY A 386 8.66 4.02 0.31
CA GLY A 386 8.43 3.09 1.41
C GLY A 386 9.72 2.77 2.19
N ALA A 387 9.62 2.65 3.51
CA ALA A 387 10.68 2.11 4.37
C ALA A 387 10.10 1.05 5.31
N PRO A 388 10.81 -0.06 5.56
CA PRO A 388 10.36 -1.06 6.50
C PRO A 388 10.58 -0.58 7.94
N MET A 389 9.57 -0.69 8.79
CA MET A 389 9.74 -0.58 10.23
C MET A 389 9.55 -1.95 10.86
N TYR A 390 10.57 -2.43 11.53
CA TYR A 390 10.53 -3.69 12.24
C TYR A 390 9.93 -3.50 13.63
N GLN A 391 9.03 -4.39 13.99
CA GLN A 391 8.41 -4.42 15.31
C GLN A 391 8.66 -5.79 15.93
N SER A 392 9.06 -5.77 17.19
CA SER A 392 9.18 -6.95 18.02
C SER A 392 8.51 -6.62 19.35
N ILE A 393 7.45 -7.33 19.67
CA ILE A 393 6.67 -7.08 20.87
C ILE A 393 6.34 -8.37 21.59
N SER A 394 6.57 -8.36 22.90
CA SER A 394 6.16 -9.45 23.80
C SER A 394 4.64 -9.43 23.94
N THR A 395 4.00 -10.49 23.47
CA THR A 395 2.55 -10.67 23.47
C THR A 395 2.19 -11.75 24.49
N PRO A 396 1.52 -11.42 25.60
CA PRO A 396 1.15 -12.40 26.63
C PRO A 396 0.18 -13.45 26.10
N TYR A 397 0.17 -14.65 26.69
CA TYR A 397 -0.74 -15.72 26.29
C TYR A 397 -2.22 -15.36 26.48
N ASN A 398 -2.53 -14.51 27.46
CA ASN A 398 -3.87 -14.03 27.80
C ASN A 398 -4.13 -12.60 27.26
N VAL A 399 -3.48 -12.22 26.18
CA VAL A 399 -3.57 -10.88 25.57
C VAL A 399 -5.01 -10.47 25.27
N LYS A 400 -5.88 -11.42 24.94
CA LYS A 400 -7.29 -11.18 24.63
C LYS A 400 -8.06 -10.59 25.81
N ASP A 401 -7.80 -11.08 27.04
CA ASP A 401 -8.43 -10.59 28.28
C ASP A 401 -8.09 -9.13 28.58
N HIS A 402 -6.97 -8.65 28.06
CA HIS A 402 -6.43 -7.30 28.28
C HIS A 402 -6.16 -6.56 26.97
N PHE A 403 -6.96 -6.82 25.93
CA PHE A 403 -6.70 -6.39 24.56
C PHE A 403 -6.40 -4.89 24.42
N TRP A 404 -7.26 -4.02 24.96
CA TRP A 404 -7.08 -2.57 24.80
C TRP A 404 -5.86 -2.03 25.53
N MET A 405 -5.48 -2.63 26.66
CA MET A 405 -4.24 -2.29 27.35
C MET A 405 -3.02 -2.67 26.49
N TYR A 406 -3.02 -3.87 25.93
CA TYR A 406 -1.97 -4.32 25.02
C TYR A 406 -1.88 -3.46 23.76
N ALA A 407 -3.01 -3.17 23.12
CA ALA A 407 -3.07 -2.32 21.92
C ALA A 407 -2.53 -0.91 22.20
N LYS A 408 -2.76 -0.38 23.40
CA LYS A 408 -2.22 0.91 23.84
C LYS A 408 -0.70 0.87 24.03
N GLN A 409 -0.17 -0.19 24.63
CA GLN A 409 1.28 -0.40 24.77
C GLN A 409 1.95 -0.52 23.40
N TYR A 410 1.36 -1.30 22.48
CA TYR A 410 1.83 -1.41 21.11
C TYR A 410 1.82 -0.04 20.41
N HIS A 411 0.74 0.72 20.54
CA HIS A 411 0.62 2.06 19.96
C HIS A 411 1.73 3.01 20.46
N ILE A 412 1.99 3.04 21.76
CA ILE A 412 3.03 3.88 22.37
C ILE A 412 4.40 3.49 21.82
N GLN A 413 4.71 2.19 21.77
CA GLN A 413 5.97 1.70 21.19
C GLN A 413 6.11 2.10 19.71
N PHE A 414 5.06 1.87 18.93
CA PHE A 414 5.01 2.23 17.51
C PHE A 414 5.27 3.72 17.29
N GLN A 415 4.55 4.59 18.02
CA GLN A 415 4.70 6.04 17.91
C GLN A 415 6.10 6.51 18.32
N ASN A 416 6.66 5.92 19.36
CA ASN A 416 8.03 6.22 19.78
C ASN A 416 9.05 5.87 18.69
N ASN A 417 8.89 4.71 18.04
CA ASN A 417 9.75 4.27 16.94
C ASN A 417 9.62 5.20 15.72
N VAL A 418 8.40 5.62 15.37
CA VAL A 418 8.17 6.60 14.29
C VAL A 418 8.79 7.96 14.64
N LYS A 419 8.58 8.47 15.87
CA LYS A 419 9.11 9.75 16.33
C LYS A 419 10.64 9.78 16.36
N LYS A 420 11.25 8.69 16.85
CA LYS A 420 12.71 8.53 16.89
C LYS A 420 13.30 8.16 15.52
N LYS A 421 12.48 7.84 14.53
CA LYS A 421 12.91 7.31 13.23
C LYS A 421 13.75 6.03 13.36
N SER A 422 13.49 5.19 14.35
CA SER A 422 14.25 3.95 14.63
C SER A 422 14.32 3.02 13.43
N PHE A 423 13.32 3.04 12.54
CA PHE A 423 13.32 2.27 11.30
C PHE A 423 14.45 2.68 10.33
N ILE A 424 14.93 3.94 10.35
CA ILE A 424 16.09 4.37 9.58
C ILE A 424 17.37 3.85 10.22
N GLU A 425 17.47 3.86 11.56
CA GLU A 425 18.57 3.24 12.29
C GLU A 425 18.66 1.74 11.96
N ASP A 426 17.53 1.02 11.99
CA ASP A 426 17.46 -0.40 11.63
C ASP A 426 18.00 -0.65 10.20
N MET A 427 17.61 0.16 9.23
CA MET A 427 18.11 0.04 7.86
C MET A 427 19.62 0.30 7.75
N ILE A 428 20.15 1.26 8.51
CA ILE A 428 21.58 1.56 8.55
C ILE A 428 22.34 0.38 9.16
N ILE A 429 21.88 -0.13 10.30
CA ILE A 429 22.48 -1.27 10.99
C ILE A 429 22.46 -2.53 10.13
N GLU A 430 21.35 -2.81 9.42
CA GLU A 430 21.27 -3.94 8.48
C GLU A 430 22.29 -3.83 7.36
N ARG A 431 22.52 -2.61 6.83
CA ARG A 431 23.54 -2.37 5.82
C ARG A 431 24.95 -2.52 6.36
N MET A 432 25.22 -2.03 7.56
CA MET A 432 26.54 -2.17 8.21
C MET A 432 26.89 -3.64 8.52
N LEU A 433 25.89 -4.49 8.67
CA LEU A 433 26.08 -5.93 8.90
C LEU A 433 26.32 -6.73 7.60
N ARG A 434 26.16 -6.10 6.42
CA ARG A 434 26.44 -6.76 5.15
C ARG A 434 27.94 -7.01 4.99
N PRO A 435 28.36 -8.16 4.45
CA PRO A 435 29.76 -8.38 4.10
C PRO A 435 30.32 -7.33 3.14
N ALA A 436 31.62 -7.14 3.13
CA ALA A 436 32.25 -6.16 2.24
C ALA A 436 32.07 -6.49 0.74
N ASP A 437 31.91 -7.78 0.42
CA ASP A 437 31.64 -8.31 -0.92
C ASP A 437 30.14 -8.53 -1.19
N PHE A 438 29.26 -7.93 -0.40
CA PHE A 438 27.82 -8.09 -0.54
C PHE A 438 27.33 -7.66 -1.92
N SER A 439 26.64 -8.58 -2.57
CA SER A 439 25.92 -8.32 -3.82
C SER A 439 24.43 -8.58 -3.60
N PRO A 440 23.56 -7.57 -3.76
CA PRO A 440 22.11 -7.77 -3.65
C PRO A 440 21.61 -8.89 -4.57
N GLU A 441 22.14 -8.98 -5.79
CA GLU A 441 21.73 -10.00 -6.75
C GLU A 441 22.08 -11.42 -6.29
N LYS A 442 23.31 -11.65 -5.78
CA LYS A 442 23.72 -12.95 -5.22
C LYS A 442 22.93 -13.29 -3.94
N PHE A 443 22.64 -12.28 -3.14
CA PHE A 443 21.91 -12.44 -1.90
C PHE A 443 20.46 -12.89 -2.15
N PHE A 444 19.75 -12.21 -3.06
CA PHE A 444 18.35 -12.52 -3.36
C PHE A 444 18.16 -13.70 -4.33
N ALA A 445 19.25 -14.19 -4.97
CA ALA A 445 19.21 -15.46 -5.71
C ALA A 445 18.86 -16.65 -4.81
N ASN A 446 19.09 -16.54 -3.50
CA ASN A 446 18.80 -17.59 -2.53
C ASN A 446 17.67 -17.14 -1.58
N PRO A 447 16.75 -18.04 -1.26
CA PRO A 447 15.70 -17.77 -0.29
C PRO A 447 16.27 -17.43 1.08
N GLN A 448 15.80 -16.32 1.66
CA GLN A 448 16.26 -15.86 2.97
C GLN A 448 15.65 -16.68 4.11
N PRO A 449 16.36 -16.91 5.23
CA PRO A 449 15.76 -17.50 6.42
C PRO A 449 14.51 -16.72 6.86
N ILE A 450 13.44 -17.43 7.22
CA ILE A 450 12.21 -16.81 7.67
C ILE A 450 12.36 -16.43 9.15
N THR A 451 12.62 -15.17 9.40
CA THR A 451 12.87 -14.62 10.72
C THR A 451 11.74 -13.76 11.26
N ARG A 452 10.73 -13.49 10.45
CA ARG A 452 9.59 -12.62 10.80
C ARG A 452 8.28 -13.37 10.62
N ASP A 453 7.34 -13.11 11.51
CA ASP A 453 6.02 -13.74 11.45
C ASP A 453 5.21 -13.16 10.30
N TYR A 454 5.11 -11.81 10.18
CA TYR A 454 4.33 -11.21 9.12
C TYR A 454 4.76 -9.78 8.73
N LEU A 455 4.23 -9.33 7.60
CA LEU A 455 4.18 -7.92 7.21
C LEU A 455 2.73 -7.48 7.14
N PHE A 456 2.40 -6.34 7.72
CA PHE A 456 1.06 -5.76 7.67
C PHE A 456 1.07 -4.39 7.00
N THR A 457 0.26 -4.22 5.95
CA THR A 457 0.02 -2.94 5.30
C THR A 457 -1.45 -2.53 5.45
N ASN A 458 -1.68 -1.29 5.87
CA ASN A 458 -3.01 -0.77 6.12
C ASN A 458 -3.34 0.35 5.12
N MET A 459 -4.29 0.06 4.24
CA MET A 459 -4.77 0.99 3.22
C MET A 459 -6.20 1.50 3.51
N VAL A 460 -6.79 1.16 4.66
CA VAL A 460 -8.15 1.58 5.06
C VAL A 460 -8.22 3.07 5.36
N THR A 461 -7.16 3.62 5.96
CA THR A 461 -7.14 5.00 6.47
C THR A 461 -6.65 6.02 5.45
N HIS A 462 -6.07 5.58 4.34
CA HIS A 462 -5.49 6.44 3.32
C HIS A 462 -6.35 6.50 2.06
N LEU A 463 -6.48 7.69 1.49
CA LEU A 463 -6.80 8.07 0.11
C LEU A 463 -8.03 7.42 -0.58
N PHE A 464 -8.46 6.21 -0.21
CA PHE A 464 -9.41 5.40 -0.98
C PHE A 464 -10.87 5.79 -0.88
N ARG A 465 -11.29 6.51 0.15
CA ARG A 465 -12.68 6.98 0.27
C ARG A 465 -13.11 7.89 -0.90
N ILE A 466 -12.15 8.29 -1.73
CA ILE A 466 -12.35 9.30 -2.77
C ILE A 466 -12.50 8.69 -4.16
N TYR A 467 -11.97 7.49 -4.41
CA TYR A 467 -11.72 7.03 -5.78
C TYR A 467 -12.64 5.94 -6.31
N GLY A 468 -13.46 5.33 -5.49
CA GLY A 468 -14.29 4.20 -5.95
C GLY A 468 -15.56 4.60 -6.68
N VAL A 469 -16.08 5.82 -6.50
CA VAL A 469 -17.39 6.26 -7.00
C VAL A 469 -17.24 7.48 -7.86
N GLY A 470 -17.46 7.34 -9.16
CA GLY A 470 -17.63 8.40 -10.15
C GLY A 470 -19.11 8.62 -10.47
N LYS A 471 -19.36 9.57 -11.39
CA LYS A 471 -20.71 9.83 -11.89
C LYS A 471 -21.18 8.73 -12.83
N HIS A 472 -20.30 8.28 -13.73
CA HIS A 472 -20.56 7.32 -14.81
C HIS A 472 -19.82 5.99 -14.65
N VAL A 473 -18.93 5.89 -13.65
CA VAL A 473 -18.13 4.69 -13.38
C VAL A 473 -17.96 4.46 -11.88
N GLN A 474 -18.04 3.21 -11.47
CA GLN A 474 -17.73 2.77 -10.12
C GLN A 474 -16.68 1.67 -10.14
N LEU A 475 -15.68 1.78 -9.29
CA LEU A 475 -14.61 0.80 -9.14
C LEU A 475 -14.96 -0.18 -8.01
N THR A 476 -14.74 -1.47 -8.26
CA THR A 476 -14.92 -2.55 -7.28
C THR A 476 -13.78 -3.58 -7.42
N ASP A 477 -13.79 -4.59 -6.57
CA ASP A 477 -12.94 -5.79 -6.66
C ASP A 477 -11.43 -5.51 -6.76
N LEU A 478 -10.96 -4.39 -6.21
CA LEU A 478 -9.53 -4.11 -6.21
C LEU A 478 -8.80 -5.19 -5.42
N LYS A 479 -7.89 -5.90 -6.09
CA LYS A 479 -6.99 -6.90 -5.50
C LYS A 479 -5.56 -6.58 -5.83
N SER A 480 -4.68 -6.85 -4.88
CA SER A 480 -3.25 -6.63 -5.01
C SER A 480 -2.52 -7.95 -4.74
N TYR A 481 -1.47 -8.23 -5.48
CA TYR A 481 -0.65 -9.42 -5.34
C TYR A 481 0.83 -9.02 -5.34
N VAL A 482 1.58 -9.62 -4.43
CA VAL A 482 3.02 -9.41 -4.32
C VAL A 482 3.73 -10.76 -4.17
N ASN A 483 4.76 -11.01 -4.94
CA ASN A 483 5.55 -12.22 -4.79
C ASN A 483 6.49 -12.13 -3.58
N ILE A 484 6.30 -13.05 -2.62
CA ILE A 484 7.03 -13.05 -1.35
C ILE A 484 7.78 -14.36 -1.06
N HIS A 485 7.77 -15.30 -1.99
CA HIS A 485 8.21 -16.68 -1.79
C HIS A 485 9.63 -16.85 -1.26
N ALA A 486 10.51 -15.88 -1.48
CA ALA A 486 11.90 -15.91 -1.01
C ALA A 486 12.23 -14.87 0.07
N LEU A 487 11.24 -14.11 0.54
CA LEU A 487 11.42 -13.16 1.63
C LEU A 487 11.56 -13.83 3.00
N ASN A 488 12.02 -13.08 3.97
CA ASN A 488 12.21 -13.50 5.35
C ASN A 488 10.94 -13.39 6.22
N VAL A 489 9.76 -13.41 5.61
CA VAL A 489 8.44 -13.37 6.29
C VAL A 489 7.64 -14.61 5.96
N THR A 490 6.78 -15.07 6.89
CA THR A 490 5.87 -16.19 6.62
C THR A 490 4.71 -15.75 5.74
N PHE A 491 4.10 -14.58 6.02
CA PHE A 491 3.01 -14.03 5.23
C PHE A 491 3.01 -12.50 5.22
N ILE A 492 2.32 -11.95 4.25
CA ILE A 492 1.95 -10.53 4.19
C ILE A 492 0.44 -10.45 4.27
N CYS A 493 -0.08 -9.47 4.98
CA CYS A 493 -1.49 -9.15 4.98
C CYS A 493 -1.73 -7.67 4.73
N ALA A 494 -2.84 -7.37 4.06
CA ALA A 494 -3.27 -6.02 3.75
C ALA A 494 -4.73 -5.82 4.10
N LEU A 495 -5.04 -4.65 4.66
CA LEU A 495 -6.41 -4.15 4.74
C LEU A 495 -6.62 -3.12 3.65
N LEU A 496 -7.65 -3.35 2.83
CA LEU A 496 -8.08 -2.48 1.75
C LEU A 496 -9.53 -2.09 1.97
N LYS A 497 -9.85 -0.79 1.84
CA LYS A 497 -11.23 -0.30 1.83
C LYS A 497 -11.53 0.36 0.49
N ILE A 498 -12.49 -0.21 -0.24
CA ILE A 498 -13.02 0.36 -1.47
C ILE A 498 -14.53 0.44 -1.37
N CYS A 499 -15.07 1.63 -1.59
CA CYS A 499 -16.49 1.88 -1.43
C CYS A 499 -16.97 1.37 -0.04
N GLU A 500 -17.95 0.48 -0.04
CA GLU A 500 -18.51 -0.12 1.17
C GLU A 500 -17.90 -1.49 1.53
N GLU A 501 -16.75 -1.85 0.93
CA GLU A 501 -16.06 -3.11 1.22
C GLU A 501 -14.76 -2.89 1.99
N VAL A 502 -14.55 -3.73 2.99
CA VAL A 502 -13.24 -3.87 3.64
C VAL A 502 -12.75 -5.30 3.45
N ARG A 503 -11.57 -5.41 2.87
CA ARG A 503 -10.94 -6.70 2.55
C ARG A 503 -9.70 -6.90 3.39
N PHE A 504 -9.51 -8.12 3.82
CA PHE A 504 -8.30 -8.60 4.47
C PHE A 504 -7.60 -9.58 3.53
N ASP A 505 -6.72 -9.07 2.68
CA ASP A 505 -5.96 -9.87 1.71
C ASP A 505 -4.73 -10.46 2.38
N VAL A 506 -4.45 -11.76 2.11
CA VAL A 506 -3.32 -12.47 2.70
C VAL A 506 -2.53 -13.24 1.64
N TRP A 507 -1.22 -13.00 1.61
CA TRP A 507 -0.24 -13.74 0.81
C TRP A 507 0.70 -14.47 1.75
N TYR A 508 1.00 -15.72 1.47
CA TYR A 508 1.94 -16.48 2.28
C TYR A 508 2.99 -17.20 1.43
N SER A 509 4.17 -17.40 2.01
CA SER A 509 5.21 -18.20 1.40
C SER A 509 4.97 -19.67 1.70
N SER A 510 4.95 -20.54 0.65
CA SER A 510 4.84 -21.98 0.82
C SER A 510 6.03 -22.61 1.57
N ARG A 511 7.13 -21.86 1.74
CA ARG A 511 8.26 -22.24 2.61
C ARG A 511 7.98 -22.01 4.09
N GLY A 512 7.06 -21.10 4.41
CA GLY A 512 6.77 -20.73 5.80
C GLY A 512 5.50 -21.34 6.34
N LEU A 513 4.49 -21.52 5.49
CA LEU A 513 3.16 -21.98 5.92
C LEU A 513 2.57 -22.99 4.92
N THR A 514 1.83 -23.95 5.45
CA THR A 514 0.87 -24.72 4.66
C THR A 514 -0.40 -23.90 4.39
N ARG A 515 -1.22 -24.31 3.41
CA ARG A 515 -2.51 -23.66 3.16
C ARG A 515 -3.42 -23.70 4.39
N ASN A 516 -3.46 -24.84 5.08
CA ASN A 516 -4.32 -25.01 6.26
C ASN A 516 -3.88 -24.10 7.40
N THR A 517 -2.57 -23.99 7.65
CA THR A 517 -2.03 -23.08 8.68
C THR A 517 -2.34 -21.62 8.32
N ALA A 518 -2.13 -21.22 7.06
CA ALA A 518 -2.43 -19.87 6.61
C ALA A 518 -3.93 -19.54 6.73
N GLN A 519 -4.82 -20.50 6.37
CA GLN A 519 -6.27 -20.34 6.52
C GLN A 519 -6.65 -20.22 8.00
N ASN A 520 -6.12 -21.06 8.88
CA ASN A 520 -6.38 -20.98 10.33
C ASN A 520 -5.97 -19.61 10.91
N ILE A 521 -4.82 -19.06 10.47
CA ILE A 521 -4.39 -17.71 10.90
C ILE A 521 -5.42 -16.65 10.48
N VAL A 522 -5.94 -16.73 9.26
CA VAL A 522 -6.95 -15.79 8.76
C VAL A 522 -8.26 -15.94 9.51
N ASP A 523 -8.76 -17.16 9.63
CA ASP A 523 -10.04 -17.45 10.31
C ASP A 523 -9.98 -16.99 11.77
N LYS A 524 -8.87 -17.25 12.45
CA LYS A 524 -8.63 -16.79 13.81
C LYS A 524 -8.55 -15.26 13.90
N THR A 525 -7.89 -14.61 12.93
CA THR A 525 -7.80 -13.13 12.90
C THR A 525 -9.20 -12.50 12.75
N VAL A 526 -10.03 -13.06 11.86
CA VAL A 526 -11.40 -12.60 11.67
C VAL A 526 -12.26 -12.87 12.92
N SER A 527 -12.13 -14.04 13.54
CA SER A 527 -12.85 -14.39 14.78
C SER A 527 -12.49 -13.42 15.92
N VAL A 528 -11.19 -13.22 16.19
CA VAL A 528 -10.73 -12.29 17.23
C VAL A 528 -11.20 -10.86 16.93
N PHE A 529 -11.19 -10.42 15.67
CA PHE A 529 -11.70 -9.11 15.28
C PHE A 529 -13.20 -8.98 15.61
N SER A 530 -14.02 -9.97 15.23
CA SER A 530 -15.45 -9.97 15.49
C SER A 530 -15.75 -9.97 16.99
N GLU A 531 -15.10 -10.83 17.76
CA GLU A 531 -15.27 -10.91 19.22
C GLU A 531 -14.89 -9.59 19.93
N ILE A 532 -13.81 -8.92 19.50
CA ILE A 532 -13.46 -7.60 20.06
C ILE A 532 -14.51 -6.55 19.66
N CYS A 533 -15.09 -6.61 18.45
CA CYS A 533 -16.12 -5.68 18.00
C CYS A 533 -17.47 -5.91 18.73
N GLU A 534 -17.81 -7.14 19.11
CA GLU A 534 -19.00 -7.46 19.91
C GLU A 534 -18.92 -6.86 21.31
N ASN A 535 -17.72 -6.70 21.86
CA ASN A 535 -17.45 -6.16 23.20
C ASN A 535 -17.21 -4.64 23.20
N ILE A 536 -17.46 -3.94 22.10
CA ILE A 536 -17.45 -2.48 21.98
C ILE A 536 -18.86 -1.91 22.16
#